data_dcea412bd99193e3787e9a8d6958cdb9
#
_entry.id   dcea412bd99193e3787e9a8d6958cdb9
#
_cell.length_a   1.000
_cell.length_b   1.000
_cell.length_c   1.000
_cell.angle_alpha   90.00
_cell.angle_beta   90.00
_cell.angle_gamma   90.00
#
_symmetry.space_group_name_H-M   'P 1'
#
loop_
_entity.id
_entity.type
_entity.pdbx_description
1 polymer ?
#
loop_
_entity_poly.entity_id
_entity_poly.type
_entity_poly.pdbx_seq_one_letter_code
_entity_poly.pdbx_strand_id
1 'polypeptide(L)'
;SLANMPIQTYWTTNYDHLLEDILSKYGKRVDIKMSPQNLSTTLSESDAIVYKMHGDYLDPSTCVITKDDYELYNEKRQLFTTALQGDLVSKTFLFIGFSFEDPNLKYILSRIRNLLDENRRTHYCLLEKIKKEKYKNSLEQFYYDKNKQELRIHDLMRYRSRFA
;
A
#
# COMPACT_ATOMS: atom_id res chain seq x y z
N SER A 1 -19.36 2.94 0.82
CA SER A 1 -18.16 3.80 0.72
C SER A 1 -17.10 3.34 1.72
N LEU A 2 -15.83 3.34 1.32
CA LEU A 2 -14.69 3.05 2.21
C LEU A 2 -14.70 3.95 3.46
N ALA A 3 -15.16 5.20 3.33
CA ALA A 3 -15.24 6.14 4.44
C ALA A 3 -16.21 5.70 5.57
N ASN A 4 -17.19 4.85 5.28
CA ASN A 4 -18.11 4.30 6.27
C ASN A 4 -17.56 3.08 7.01
N MET A 5 -16.44 2.55 6.57
CA MET A 5 -15.82 1.40 7.24
C MET A 5 -15.09 1.84 8.51
N PRO A 6 -15.01 0.99 9.55
CA PRO A 6 -14.28 1.28 10.78
C PRO A 6 -12.76 1.12 10.58
N ILE A 7 -12.24 1.77 9.53
CA ILE A 7 -10.82 1.76 9.20
C ILE A 7 -10.22 3.07 9.71
N GLN A 8 -9.16 2.96 10.48
CA GLN A 8 -8.45 4.10 11.06
C GLN A 8 -7.14 4.42 10.34
N THR A 9 -6.56 3.45 9.63
CA THR A 9 -5.24 3.64 9.00
C THR A 9 -5.32 3.40 7.50
N TYR A 10 -4.87 4.38 6.74
CA TYR A 10 -4.83 4.36 5.28
C TYR A 10 -3.40 4.61 4.81
N TRP A 11 -2.97 3.83 3.84
CA TRP A 11 -1.70 3.99 3.15
C TRP A 11 -1.97 4.25 1.66
N THR A 12 -1.42 5.32 1.11
CA THR A 12 -1.58 5.65 -0.30
C THR A 12 -0.26 6.01 -0.96
N THR A 13 -0.14 5.68 -2.23
CA THR A 13 0.94 6.13 -3.11
C THR A 13 0.49 7.31 -3.99
N ASN A 14 -0.78 7.71 -3.91
CA ASN A 14 -1.32 8.82 -4.67
C ASN A 14 -0.86 10.17 -4.08
N TYR A 15 -0.67 11.14 -4.96
CA TYR A 15 -0.28 12.50 -4.59
C TYR A 15 -1.48 13.41 -4.31
N ASP A 16 -2.68 13.05 -4.81
CA ASP A 16 -3.91 13.82 -4.67
C ASP A 16 -4.52 13.73 -3.26
N HIS A 17 -5.57 14.50 -3.02
CA HIS A 17 -6.29 14.59 -1.75
C HIS A 17 -7.64 13.86 -1.77
N LEU A 18 -7.89 13.04 -2.79
CA LEU A 18 -9.20 12.41 -2.98
C LEU A 18 -9.64 11.58 -1.77
N LEU A 19 -8.70 10.87 -1.17
CA LEU A 19 -8.96 10.02 0.01
C LEU A 19 -9.29 10.88 1.24
N GLU A 20 -8.47 11.89 1.50
CA GLU A 20 -8.63 12.80 2.63
C GLU A 20 -9.94 13.59 2.53
N ASP A 21 -10.26 14.10 1.34
CA ASP A 21 -11.49 14.84 1.06
C ASP A 21 -12.74 13.97 1.28
N ILE A 22 -12.71 12.73 0.81
CA ILE A 22 -13.82 11.79 1.03
C ILE A 22 -13.97 11.48 2.51
N LEU A 23 -12.89 11.19 3.24
CA LEU A 23 -12.94 10.90 4.68
C LEU A 23 -13.52 12.10 5.45
N SER A 24 -13.05 13.31 5.13
CA SER A 24 -13.53 14.56 5.75
C SER A 24 -15.01 14.82 5.43
N LYS A 25 -15.46 14.56 4.20
CA LYS A 25 -16.86 14.68 3.80
C LYS A 25 -17.79 13.75 4.61
N TYR A 26 -17.27 12.64 5.07
CA TYR A 26 -17.99 11.70 5.96
C TYR A 26 -17.80 12.01 7.45
N GLY A 27 -17.31 13.22 7.77
CA GLY A 27 -17.17 13.71 9.13
C GLY A 27 -15.96 13.17 9.89
N LYS A 28 -15.02 12.50 9.22
CA LYS A 28 -13.79 12.02 9.87
C LYS A 28 -12.76 13.13 10.00
N ARG A 29 -12.16 13.23 11.17
CA ARG A 29 -11.01 14.08 11.43
C ARG A 29 -9.74 13.34 10.98
N VAL A 30 -9.11 13.83 9.92
CA VAL A 30 -8.01 13.14 9.22
C VAL A 30 -6.67 13.72 9.66
N ASP A 31 -5.75 12.84 10.11
CA ASP A 31 -4.35 13.16 10.38
C ASP A 31 -3.51 12.72 9.16
N ILE A 32 -2.87 13.67 8.48
CA ILE A 32 -2.13 13.42 7.23
C ILE A 32 -0.63 13.32 7.54
N LYS A 33 -0.02 12.23 7.11
CA LYS A 33 1.41 11.95 7.22
C LYS A 33 2.04 11.95 5.82
N MET A 34 2.68 13.04 5.41
CA MET A 34 3.28 13.18 4.08
C MET A 34 4.80 13.39 4.12
N SER A 35 5.37 13.72 5.28
CA SER A 35 6.80 13.89 5.48
C SER A 35 7.29 13.19 6.74
N PRO A 36 8.59 12.88 6.88
CA PRO A 36 9.15 12.30 8.11
C PRO A 36 8.83 13.11 9.37
N GLN A 37 8.77 14.43 9.26
CA GLN A 37 8.46 15.34 10.37
C GLN A 37 7.03 15.14 10.88
N ASN A 38 6.08 14.87 9.96
CA ASN A 38 4.68 14.62 10.34
C ASN A 38 4.49 13.29 11.08
N LEU A 39 5.40 12.32 10.94
CA LEU A 39 5.30 11.05 11.64
C LEU A 39 5.48 11.18 13.15
N SER A 40 6.25 12.16 13.61
CA SER A 40 6.49 12.40 15.04
C SER A 40 5.34 13.13 15.74
N THR A 41 4.41 13.71 14.99
CA THR A 41 3.26 14.44 15.52
C THR A 41 1.98 13.62 15.33
N THR A 42 1.07 13.68 16.29
CA THR A 42 -0.24 13.03 16.18
C THR A 42 -1.31 14.07 16.40
N LEU A 43 -2.25 14.17 15.47
CA LEU A 43 -3.43 15.01 15.66
C LEU A 43 -4.31 14.37 16.73
N SER A 44 -4.51 15.07 17.86
CA SER A 44 -5.38 14.59 18.93
C SER A 44 -6.78 14.32 18.40
N GLU A 45 -7.38 13.20 18.82
CA GLU A 45 -8.74 12.79 18.45
C GLU A 45 -8.97 12.62 16.94
N SER A 46 -7.94 12.19 16.20
CA SER A 46 -8.13 11.84 14.79
C SER A 46 -8.90 10.52 14.64
N ASP A 47 -9.87 10.51 13.71
CA ASP A 47 -10.65 9.32 13.35
C ASP A 47 -9.96 8.47 12.30
N ALA A 48 -9.05 9.09 11.55
CA ALA A 48 -8.29 8.43 10.51
C ALA A 48 -6.89 9.02 10.35
N ILE A 49 -5.92 8.15 10.06
CA ILE A 49 -4.55 8.55 9.71
C ILE A 49 -4.30 8.14 8.27
N VAL A 50 -3.88 9.09 7.43
CA VAL A 50 -3.53 8.86 6.03
C VAL A 50 -2.03 9.05 5.85
N TYR A 51 -1.33 7.96 5.51
CA TYR A 51 0.09 7.97 5.18
C TYR A 51 0.27 8.10 3.67
N LYS A 52 0.86 9.21 3.22
CA LYS A 52 1.19 9.49 1.80
C LYS A 52 2.64 9.08 1.54
N MET A 53 2.82 7.83 1.10
CA MET A 53 4.16 7.24 0.92
C MET A 53 5.01 8.00 -0.10
N HIS A 54 4.38 8.49 -1.16
CA HIS A 54 5.08 9.19 -2.25
C HIS A 54 4.95 10.71 -2.18
N GLY A 55 4.50 11.23 -1.04
CA GLY A 55 4.36 12.67 -0.84
C GLY A 55 3.03 13.23 -1.32
N ASP A 56 2.97 14.55 -1.44
CA ASP A 56 1.76 15.32 -1.69
C ASP A 56 2.00 16.38 -2.77
N TYR A 57 1.05 16.54 -3.70
CA TYR A 57 1.20 17.49 -4.80
C TYR A 57 1.21 18.96 -4.34
N LEU A 58 0.66 19.27 -3.16
CA LEU A 58 0.73 20.62 -2.57
C LEU A 58 2.12 20.94 -2.00
N ASP A 59 2.92 19.89 -1.71
CA ASP A 59 4.32 20.05 -1.34
C ASP A 59 5.20 19.17 -2.25
N PRO A 60 5.56 19.69 -3.44
CA PRO A 60 6.35 18.92 -4.42
C PRO A 60 7.69 18.43 -3.88
N SER A 61 8.25 19.06 -2.84
CA SER A 61 9.50 18.62 -2.22
C SER A 61 9.39 17.27 -1.52
N THR A 62 8.17 16.85 -1.20
CA THR A 62 7.87 15.55 -0.60
C THR A 62 7.65 14.45 -1.63
N CYS A 63 7.49 14.80 -2.93
CA CYS A 63 7.09 13.85 -3.96
C CYS A 63 8.22 12.90 -4.38
N VAL A 64 7.87 11.63 -4.56
CA VAL A 64 8.75 10.58 -5.08
C VAL A 64 8.34 10.33 -6.53
N ILE A 65 9.03 10.96 -7.49
CA ILE A 65 8.65 10.97 -8.91
C ILE A 65 9.74 10.41 -9.80
N THR A 66 10.99 10.81 -9.55
CA THR A 66 12.13 10.45 -10.39
C THR A 66 12.71 9.09 -10.00
N LYS A 67 13.49 8.50 -10.91
CA LYS A 67 14.23 7.27 -10.60
C LYS A 67 15.12 7.43 -9.38
N ASP A 68 15.81 8.56 -9.26
CA ASP A 68 16.67 8.88 -8.13
C ASP A 68 15.88 8.96 -6.81
N ASP A 69 14.65 9.49 -6.83
CA ASP A 69 13.79 9.50 -5.65
C ASP A 69 13.43 8.08 -5.19
N TYR A 70 13.17 7.17 -6.13
CA TYR A 70 12.91 5.76 -5.81
C TYR A 70 14.17 5.05 -5.30
N GLU A 71 15.34 5.30 -5.88
CA GLU A 71 16.61 4.72 -5.43
C GLU A 71 17.00 5.21 -4.02
N LEU A 72 16.79 6.50 -3.74
CA LEU A 72 17.07 7.13 -2.45
C LEU A 72 15.90 7.01 -1.44
N TYR A 73 14.81 6.33 -1.80
CA TYR A 73 13.61 6.25 -0.97
C TYR A 73 13.90 5.74 0.44
N ASN A 74 14.68 4.67 0.56
CA ASN A 74 15.00 4.07 1.86
C ASN A 74 15.84 4.99 2.76
N GLU A 75 16.61 5.91 2.18
CA GLU A 75 17.38 6.89 2.94
C GLU A 75 16.48 8.07 3.37
N LYS A 76 15.77 8.67 2.43
CA LYS A 76 14.95 9.86 2.67
C LYS A 76 13.65 9.56 3.45
N ARG A 77 13.09 8.36 3.30
CA ARG A 77 11.79 7.96 3.84
C ARG A 77 11.83 6.69 4.69
N GLN A 78 12.97 6.42 5.33
CA GLN A 78 13.17 5.26 6.19
C GLN A 78 12.09 5.13 7.27
N LEU A 79 11.67 6.25 7.86
CA LEU A 79 10.63 6.24 8.89
C LEU A 79 9.26 5.79 8.36
N PHE A 80 8.91 6.16 7.11
CA PHE A 80 7.69 5.63 6.44
C PHE A 80 7.82 4.13 6.19
N THR A 81 8.96 3.67 5.71
CA THR A 81 9.24 2.24 5.51
C THR A 81 9.09 1.47 6.82
N THR A 82 9.66 1.98 7.91
CA THR A 82 9.58 1.35 9.23
C THR A 82 8.14 1.31 9.76
N ALA A 83 7.40 2.41 9.64
CA ALA A 83 6.00 2.47 10.07
C ALA A 83 5.12 1.49 9.27
N LEU A 84 5.30 1.43 7.94
CA LEU A 84 4.56 0.49 7.09
C LEU A 84 4.90 -0.97 7.41
N GLN A 85 6.18 -1.28 7.68
CA GLN A 85 6.59 -2.62 8.11
C GLN A 85 5.90 -3.03 9.42
N GLY A 86 5.86 -2.13 10.41
CA GLY A 86 5.16 -2.35 11.67
C GLY A 86 3.65 -2.62 11.47
N ASP A 87 3.01 -1.84 10.63
CA ASP A 87 1.60 -2.01 10.29
C ASP A 87 1.34 -3.33 9.54
N LEU A 88 2.15 -3.69 8.56
CA LEU A 88 2.02 -4.94 7.81
C LEU A 88 2.23 -6.20 8.68
N VAL A 89 3.02 -6.09 9.73
CA VAL A 89 3.21 -7.17 10.71
C VAL A 89 2.02 -7.26 11.67
N SER A 90 1.49 -6.13 12.14
CA SER A 90 0.51 -6.06 13.23
C SER A 90 -0.95 -5.95 12.76
N LYS A 91 -1.21 -5.43 11.55
CA LYS A 91 -2.55 -5.17 11.00
C LYS A 91 -2.85 -6.01 9.76
N THR A 92 -4.13 -6.30 9.52
CA THR A 92 -4.58 -6.89 8.25
C THR A 92 -4.82 -5.78 7.24
N PHE A 93 -4.21 -5.88 6.07
CA PHE A 93 -4.36 -4.93 4.98
C PHE A 93 -5.40 -5.39 3.97
N LEU A 94 -6.15 -4.42 3.44
CA LEU A 94 -6.93 -4.54 2.22
C LEU A 94 -6.31 -3.62 1.15
N PHE A 95 -5.69 -4.21 0.13
CA PHE A 95 -5.13 -3.47 -1.00
C PHE A 95 -6.18 -3.25 -2.06
N ILE A 96 -6.36 -1.99 -2.49
CA ILE A 96 -7.36 -1.60 -3.49
C ILE A 96 -6.68 -0.78 -4.58
N GLY A 97 -6.90 -1.15 -5.84
CA GLY A 97 -6.35 -0.44 -7.00
C GLY A 97 -4.82 -0.47 -7.09
N PHE A 98 -4.19 -1.44 -6.44
CA PHE A 98 -2.74 -1.53 -6.35
C PHE A 98 -2.18 -2.57 -7.31
N SER A 99 -1.23 -2.19 -8.17
CA SER A 99 -0.63 -3.08 -9.16
C SER A 99 0.46 -4.00 -8.62
N PHE A 100 0.96 -3.75 -7.42
CA PHE A 100 2.16 -4.39 -6.84
C PHE A 100 3.44 -4.20 -7.69
N GLU A 101 3.47 -3.19 -8.56
CA GLU A 101 4.66 -2.84 -9.34
C GLU A 101 5.58 -1.84 -8.63
N ASP A 102 5.08 -1.19 -7.56
CA ASP A 102 5.86 -0.26 -6.75
C ASP A 102 7.10 -0.96 -6.14
N PRO A 103 8.33 -0.51 -6.47
CA PRO A 103 9.55 -1.18 -6.02
C PRO A 103 9.72 -1.15 -4.50
N ASN A 104 9.30 -0.07 -3.85
CA ASN A 104 9.45 0.11 -2.41
C ASN A 104 8.52 -0.83 -1.65
N LEU A 105 7.25 -0.97 -2.10
CA LEU A 105 6.33 -1.92 -1.49
C LEU A 105 6.77 -3.37 -1.75
N LYS A 106 7.23 -3.70 -2.97
CA LYS A 106 7.81 -5.01 -3.27
C LYS A 106 8.93 -5.37 -2.31
N TYR A 107 9.85 -4.43 -2.08
CA TYR A 107 10.96 -4.62 -1.16
C TYR A 107 10.48 -4.88 0.28
N ILE A 108 9.56 -4.07 0.79
CA ILE A 108 9.01 -4.21 2.15
C ILE A 108 8.31 -5.55 2.32
N LEU A 109 7.40 -5.92 1.41
CA LEU A 109 6.68 -7.18 1.46
C LEU A 109 7.62 -8.40 1.38
N SER A 110 8.67 -8.31 0.57
CA SER A 110 9.69 -9.36 0.47
C SER A 110 10.44 -9.54 1.79
N ARG A 111 10.83 -8.44 2.46
CA ARG A 111 11.48 -8.51 3.77
C ARG A 111 10.59 -9.14 4.83
N ILE A 112 9.34 -8.72 4.93
CA ILE A 112 8.37 -9.28 5.88
C ILE A 112 8.20 -10.78 5.64
N ARG A 113 8.08 -11.19 4.36
CA ARG A 113 8.00 -12.60 4.01
C ARG A 113 9.21 -13.40 4.51
N ASN A 114 10.41 -12.87 4.30
CA ASN A 114 11.65 -13.58 4.69
C ASN A 114 11.84 -13.66 6.20
N LEU A 115 11.31 -12.68 6.95
CA LEU A 115 11.48 -12.62 8.41
C LEU A 115 10.43 -13.44 9.17
N LEU A 116 9.20 -13.50 8.67
CA LEU A 116 8.07 -14.12 9.39
C LEU A 116 7.68 -15.50 8.86
N ASP A 117 8.13 -15.87 7.66
CA ASP A 117 7.82 -17.12 6.98
C ASP A 117 6.34 -17.55 7.13
N GLU A 118 6.03 -18.67 7.76
CA GLU A 118 4.66 -19.19 7.93
C GLU A 118 3.82 -18.35 8.94
N ASN A 119 4.45 -17.55 9.81
CA ASN A 119 3.78 -16.72 10.83
C ASN A 119 3.26 -15.38 10.27
N ARG A 120 3.24 -15.21 8.94
CA ARG A 120 2.76 -14.00 8.31
C ARG A 120 1.26 -13.82 8.47
N ARG A 121 0.87 -12.57 8.66
CA ARG A 121 -0.53 -12.18 8.63
C ARG A 121 -1.08 -12.28 7.21
N THR A 122 -2.33 -12.73 7.09
CA THR A 122 -3.04 -12.71 5.81
C THR A 122 -3.49 -11.28 5.48
N HIS A 123 -3.19 -10.83 4.26
CA HIS A 123 -3.68 -9.59 3.69
C HIS A 123 -4.59 -9.88 2.50
N TYR A 124 -5.50 -8.96 2.19
CA TYR A 124 -6.47 -9.10 1.11
C TYR A 124 -6.19 -8.10 0.01
N CYS A 125 -6.59 -8.43 -1.22
CA CYS A 125 -6.44 -7.55 -2.36
C CYS A 125 -7.70 -7.57 -3.22
N LEU A 126 -8.20 -6.38 -3.57
CA LEU A 126 -9.25 -6.21 -4.56
C LEU A 126 -8.59 -5.95 -5.91
N LEU A 127 -8.73 -6.92 -6.83
CA LEU A 127 -8.18 -6.84 -8.18
C LEU A 127 -9.30 -6.80 -9.21
N GLU A 128 -9.06 -6.10 -10.31
CA GLU A 128 -9.94 -6.18 -11.47
C GLU A 128 -9.88 -7.59 -12.06
N LYS A 129 -11.05 -8.15 -12.38
CA LYS A 129 -11.14 -9.44 -13.04
C LYS A 129 -10.64 -9.34 -14.47
N ILE A 130 -9.54 -10.01 -14.77
CA ILE A 130 -8.98 -10.06 -16.11
C ILE A 130 -9.82 -11.02 -16.98
N LYS A 131 -10.20 -10.58 -18.19
CA LYS A 131 -10.93 -11.42 -19.16
C LYS A 131 -9.97 -12.39 -19.86
N LYS A 132 -10.36 -13.65 -20.01
CA LYS A 132 -9.51 -14.72 -20.59
C LYS A 132 -8.96 -14.40 -21.97
N GLU A 133 -9.71 -13.67 -22.78
CA GLU A 133 -9.33 -13.30 -24.17
C GLU A 133 -8.17 -12.29 -24.25
N LYS A 134 -7.75 -11.72 -23.12
CA LYS A 134 -6.65 -10.73 -23.08
C LYS A 134 -5.31 -11.32 -22.63
N TYR A 135 -5.24 -12.63 -22.35
CA TYR A 135 -3.99 -13.20 -21.85
C TYR A 135 -2.94 -13.35 -22.92
N LYS A 136 -1.75 -12.84 -22.65
CA LYS A 136 -0.59 -12.96 -23.49
C LYS A 136 0.51 -13.82 -22.87
N ASN A 137 0.41 -14.17 -21.60
CA ASN A 137 1.45 -14.92 -20.89
C ASN A 137 0.88 -15.76 -19.72
N SER A 138 1.69 -16.67 -19.21
CA SER A 138 1.33 -17.61 -18.13
C SER A 138 0.98 -16.90 -16.80
N LEU A 139 1.50 -15.71 -16.57
CA LEU A 139 1.20 -14.93 -15.35
C LEU A 139 -0.24 -14.41 -15.37
N GLU A 140 -0.69 -13.87 -16.50
CA GLU A 140 -2.07 -13.41 -16.68
C GLU A 140 -3.06 -14.58 -16.57
N GLN A 141 -2.72 -15.72 -17.13
CA GLN A 141 -3.53 -16.95 -16.99
C GLN A 141 -3.66 -17.37 -15.53
N PHE A 142 -2.56 -17.33 -14.76
CA PHE A 142 -2.60 -17.62 -13.33
C PHE A 142 -3.53 -16.69 -12.57
N TYR A 143 -3.48 -15.39 -12.81
CA TYR A 143 -4.38 -14.43 -12.18
C TYR A 143 -5.84 -14.72 -12.54
N TYR A 144 -6.13 -15.10 -13.77
CA TYR A 144 -7.49 -15.48 -14.17
C TYR A 144 -7.98 -16.71 -13.40
N ASP A 145 -7.20 -17.76 -13.38
CA ASP A 145 -7.59 -19.04 -12.76
C ASP A 145 -7.78 -18.89 -11.24
N LYS A 146 -7.01 -18.01 -10.62
CA LYS A 146 -7.10 -17.69 -9.19
C LYS A 146 -8.20 -16.67 -8.85
N ASN A 147 -8.73 -15.93 -9.82
CA ASN A 147 -9.74 -14.88 -9.60
C ASN A 147 -11.11 -15.38 -9.10
N LYS A 148 -11.30 -16.66 -9.02
CA LYS A 148 -12.47 -17.29 -8.39
C LYS A 148 -12.31 -17.47 -6.88
N GLN A 149 -11.14 -17.17 -6.33
CA GLN A 149 -10.81 -17.30 -4.91
C GLN A 149 -10.25 -15.97 -4.40
N GLU A 150 -10.47 -15.65 -3.13
CA GLU A 150 -9.80 -14.54 -2.49
C GLU A 150 -8.29 -14.73 -2.59
N LEU A 151 -7.63 -13.86 -3.36
CA LEU A 151 -6.19 -13.90 -3.53
C LEU A 151 -5.52 -13.34 -2.28
N ARG A 152 -4.78 -14.16 -1.59
CA ARG A 152 -3.89 -13.72 -0.53
C ARG A 152 -2.64 -13.13 -1.15
N ILE A 153 -2.15 -12.03 -0.59
CA ILE A 153 -0.94 -11.36 -1.10
C ILE A 153 0.27 -12.29 -1.10
N HIS A 154 0.40 -13.17 -0.12
CA HIS A 154 1.52 -14.11 -0.08
C HIS A 154 1.49 -15.10 -1.27
N ASP A 155 0.32 -15.47 -1.78
CA ASP A 155 0.20 -16.33 -2.96
C ASP A 155 0.67 -15.58 -4.22
N LEU A 156 0.31 -14.30 -4.35
CA LEU A 156 0.79 -13.42 -5.41
C LEU A 156 2.32 -13.28 -5.39
N MET A 157 2.90 -13.04 -4.22
CA MET A 157 4.35 -12.87 -4.06
C MET A 157 5.10 -14.17 -4.32
N ARG A 158 4.59 -15.31 -3.86
CA ARG A 158 5.18 -16.64 -4.09
C ARG A 158 5.14 -16.98 -5.58
N TYR A 159 4.06 -16.65 -6.27
CA TYR A 159 3.95 -16.90 -7.70
C TYR A 159 4.94 -16.07 -8.52
N ARG A 160 4.99 -14.76 -8.31
CA ARG A 160 5.92 -13.87 -9.01
C ARG A 160 7.39 -14.25 -8.78
N SER A 161 7.74 -14.73 -7.59
CA SER A 161 9.12 -15.15 -7.30
C SER A 161 9.54 -16.47 -7.96
N ARG A 162 8.61 -17.26 -8.51
CA ARG A 162 8.93 -18.48 -9.25
C ARG A 162 9.20 -18.24 -10.73
N PHE A 163 8.80 -17.09 -11.26
CA PHE A 163 8.90 -16.74 -12.69
C PHE A 163 9.78 -15.51 -12.95
N ALA A 164 10.40 -14.94 -11.92
CA ALA A 164 11.45 -13.94 -12.01
C ALA A 164 12.81 -14.57 -11.82
#